data_900f825241c620768b04cc595f04e1f8
#
_entry.id   900f825241c620768b04cc595f04e1f8
#
_cell.length_a   1.000
_cell.length_b   1.000
_cell.length_c   1.000
_cell.angle_alpha   90.00
_cell.angle_beta   90.00
_cell.angle_gamma   90.00
#
_symmetry.space_group_name_H-M   'P 1'
#
loop_
_entity.id
_entity.type
_entity.pdbx_description
1 polymer ?
#
loop_
_entity_poly.entity_id
_entity_poly.type
_entity_poly.pdbx_seq_one_letter_code
_entity_poly.pdbx_strand_id
1 'polypeptide(L)'
;KQKSAYLAGSMRALRSLDREAPDRDLRDALTALPGVGPKTASWVVRNWRDSDCVSILDIHILRAGRMLQIFPEGKSVERHYLELEAAFLDFAEAISVKASILDSVMWMNMRQIPAAILRRLADPSAEVFSPKAEPVQLSLAL
;
A
#
# COMPACT_ATOMS: atom_id res chain seq x y z
N LYS A 1 -18.14 4.54 -19.72
CA LYS A 1 -17.73 3.87 -20.98
C LYS A 1 -16.32 3.24 -20.90
N GLN A 2 -15.28 3.92 -20.38
CA GLN A 2 -13.92 3.39 -20.32
C GLN A 2 -13.78 2.18 -19.37
N LYS A 3 -14.36 2.25 -18.18
CA LYS A 3 -14.31 1.15 -17.19
C LYS A 3 -14.98 -0.13 -17.69
N SER A 4 -16.08 -0.02 -18.43
CA SER A 4 -16.78 -1.20 -19.01
C SER A 4 -15.97 -1.85 -20.14
N ALA A 5 -15.25 -1.05 -20.94
CA ALA A 5 -14.37 -1.58 -21.97
C ALA A 5 -13.15 -2.30 -21.34
N TYR A 6 -12.57 -1.75 -20.29
CA TYR A 6 -11.48 -2.41 -19.53
C TYR A 6 -11.96 -3.73 -18.94
N LEU A 7 -13.12 -3.74 -18.28
CA LEU A 7 -13.68 -4.96 -17.71
C LEU A 7 -13.87 -6.05 -18.77
N ALA A 8 -14.49 -5.71 -19.92
CA ALA A 8 -14.70 -6.68 -20.99
C ALA A 8 -13.38 -7.20 -21.60
N GLY A 9 -12.36 -6.34 -21.72
CA GLY A 9 -11.01 -6.72 -22.15
C GLY A 9 -10.36 -7.67 -21.17
N SER A 10 -10.37 -7.32 -19.89
CA SER A 10 -9.79 -8.12 -18.82
C SER A 10 -10.46 -9.48 -18.68
N MET A 11 -11.80 -9.54 -18.76
CA MET A 11 -12.55 -10.80 -18.70
C MET A 11 -12.21 -11.77 -19.84
N ARG A 12 -11.90 -11.26 -21.03
CA ARG A 12 -11.44 -12.11 -22.14
C ARG A 12 -10.02 -12.62 -21.90
N ALA A 13 -9.11 -11.75 -21.48
CA ALA A 13 -7.73 -12.09 -21.26
C ALA A 13 -7.53 -13.04 -20.05
N LEU A 14 -8.38 -12.96 -19.03
CA LEU A 14 -8.37 -13.89 -17.89
C LEU A 14 -8.61 -15.36 -18.29
N ARG A 15 -9.24 -15.62 -19.43
CA ARG A 15 -9.47 -17.00 -19.93
C ARG A 15 -8.20 -17.66 -20.42
N SER A 16 -7.23 -16.86 -20.92
CA SER A 16 -5.95 -17.33 -21.42
C SER A 16 -4.83 -17.24 -20.40
N LEU A 17 -5.14 -16.77 -19.18
CA LEU A 17 -4.17 -16.64 -18.11
C LEU A 17 -3.76 -18.02 -17.60
N ASP A 18 -2.46 -18.28 -17.52
CA ASP A 18 -1.93 -19.46 -16.84
C ASP A 18 -2.13 -19.29 -15.33
N ARG A 19 -3.09 -20.04 -14.80
CA ARG A 19 -3.45 -19.96 -13.39
C ARG A 19 -2.51 -20.76 -12.48
N GLU A 20 -1.66 -21.58 -13.05
CA GLU A 20 -0.68 -22.39 -12.32
C GLU A 20 0.72 -21.75 -12.34
N ALA A 21 0.89 -20.64 -13.05
CA ALA A 21 2.14 -19.89 -13.09
C ALA A 21 2.61 -19.50 -11.67
N PRO A 22 3.91 -19.35 -11.42
CA PRO A 22 4.43 -18.82 -10.15
C PRO A 22 3.77 -17.47 -9.80
N ASP A 23 3.65 -17.16 -8.51
CA ASP A 23 2.89 -16.01 -8.02
C ASP A 23 3.33 -14.67 -8.61
N ARG A 24 4.64 -14.46 -8.76
CA ARG A 24 5.16 -13.24 -9.39
C ARG A 24 4.82 -13.16 -10.87
N ASP A 25 4.93 -14.28 -11.59
CA ASP A 25 4.61 -14.35 -13.01
C ASP A 25 3.12 -14.14 -13.26
N LEU A 26 2.28 -14.71 -12.39
CA LEU A 26 0.84 -14.50 -12.40
C LEU A 26 0.48 -13.03 -12.13
N ARG A 27 1.14 -12.39 -11.14
CA ARG A 27 0.98 -10.98 -10.86
C ARG A 27 1.35 -10.12 -12.07
N ASP A 28 2.46 -10.41 -12.73
CA ASP A 28 2.93 -9.67 -13.89
C ASP A 28 1.99 -9.84 -15.10
N ALA A 29 1.50 -11.05 -15.32
CA ALA A 29 0.48 -11.34 -16.32
C ALA A 29 -0.85 -10.59 -16.03
N LEU A 30 -1.26 -10.50 -14.78
CA LEU A 30 -2.43 -9.71 -14.36
C LEU A 30 -2.20 -8.21 -14.58
N THR A 31 -0.99 -7.71 -14.35
CA THR A 31 -0.65 -6.30 -14.55
C THR A 31 -0.74 -5.88 -16.03
N ALA A 32 -0.56 -6.83 -16.96
CA ALA A 32 -0.74 -6.57 -18.40
C ALA A 32 -2.21 -6.38 -18.80
N LEU A 33 -3.19 -6.66 -17.92
CA LEU A 33 -4.60 -6.49 -18.22
C LEU A 33 -5.02 -5.02 -18.21
N PRO A 34 -5.93 -4.59 -19.10
CA PRO A 34 -6.39 -3.22 -19.15
C PRO A 34 -6.98 -2.74 -17.82
N GLY A 35 -6.42 -1.67 -17.24
CA GLY A 35 -6.89 -1.07 -15.99
C GLY A 35 -6.45 -1.79 -14.71
N VAL A 36 -5.60 -2.80 -14.82
CA VAL A 36 -4.99 -3.50 -13.69
C VAL A 36 -3.56 -3.00 -13.51
N GLY A 37 -3.29 -2.36 -12.40
CA GLY A 37 -1.93 -1.97 -12.02
C GLY A 37 -1.28 -2.98 -11.07
N PRO A 38 0.03 -2.83 -10.77
CA PRO A 38 0.77 -3.76 -9.91
C PRO A 38 0.10 -3.97 -8.54
N LYS A 39 -0.40 -2.92 -7.90
CA LYS A 39 -1.12 -3.02 -6.63
C LYS A 39 -2.35 -3.94 -6.71
N THR A 40 -3.18 -3.77 -7.75
CA THR A 40 -4.38 -4.59 -7.93
C THR A 40 -4.01 -6.04 -8.26
N ALA A 41 -3.01 -6.25 -9.10
CA ALA A 41 -2.50 -7.56 -9.45
C ALA A 41 -1.93 -8.29 -8.22
N SER A 42 -1.08 -7.63 -7.43
CA SER A 42 -0.55 -8.18 -6.16
C SER A 42 -1.67 -8.48 -5.17
N TRP A 43 -2.70 -7.61 -5.08
CA TRP A 43 -3.86 -7.85 -4.22
C TRP A 43 -4.60 -9.14 -4.61
N VAL A 44 -4.80 -9.37 -5.91
CA VAL A 44 -5.44 -10.60 -6.41
C VAL A 44 -4.61 -11.83 -6.06
N VAL A 45 -3.33 -11.85 -6.41
CA VAL A 45 -2.46 -13.02 -6.18
C VAL A 45 -2.32 -13.31 -4.69
N ARG A 46 -2.03 -12.29 -3.89
CA ARG A 46 -1.85 -12.41 -2.44
C ARG A 46 -3.08 -13.03 -1.78
N ASN A 47 -4.28 -12.53 -2.09
CA ASN A 47 -5.50 -13.00 -1.42
C ASN A 47 -6.07 -14.29 -2.04
N TRP A 48 -5.85 -14.55 -3.31
CA TRP A 48 -6.34 -15.75 -3.96
C TRP A 48 -5.48 -16.97 -3.64
N ARG A 49 -4.16 -16.78 -3.53
CA ARG A 49 -3.20 -17.88 -3.32
C ARG A 49 -2.60 -17.92 -1.92
N ASP A 50 -3.00 -17.02 -1.04
CA ASP A 50 -2.36 -16.81 0.28
C ASP A 50 -0.83 -16.62 0.14
N SER A 51 -0.43 -15.84 -0.86
CA SER A 51 0.96 -15.69 -1.27
C SER A 51 1.73 -14.73 -0.36
N ASP A 52 2.94 -15.12 -0.01
CA ASP A 52 3.95 -14.24 0.62
C ASP A 52 5.05 -13.80 -0.39
N CYS A 53 4.90 -14.15 -1.69
CA CYS A 53 5.86 -13.78 -2.73
C CYS A 53 5.59 -12.42 -3.38
N VAL A 54 4.45 -11.81 -3.07
CA VAL A 54 4.02 -10.47 -3.49
C VAL A 54 3.45 -9.70 -2.31
N SER A 55 3.51 -8.37 -2.37
CA SER A 55 2.97 -7.51 -1.31
C SER A 55 2.06 -6.42 -1.87
N ILE A 56 1.11 -5.96 -1.06
CA ILE A 56 0.15 -4.92 -1.45
C ILE A 56 0.69 -3.57 -0.98
N LEU A 57 1.44 -2.89 -1.84
CA LEU A 57 1.99 -1.59 -1.52
C LEU A 57 1.02 -0.46 -1.84
N ASP A 58 0.72 0.35 -0.85
CA ASP A 58 -0.05 1.57 -1.00
C ASP A 58 0.63 2.76 -0.28
N ILE A 59 -0.04 3.89 -0.23
CA ILE A 59 0.49 5.08 0.43
C ILE A 59 0.75 4.87 1.93
N HIS A 60 0.00 3.99 2.59
CA HIS A 60 0.19 3.70 4.01
C HIS A 60 1.45 2.87 4.22
N ILE A 61 1.63 1.82 3.41
CA ILE A 61 2.85 1.00 3.43
C ILE A 61 4.08 1.82 3.03
N LEU A 62 3.96 2.68 2.00
CA LEU A 62 5.04 3.57 1.60
C LEU A 62 5.48 4.49 2.75
N ARG A 63 4.54 5.07 3.49
CA ARG A 63 4.83 5.94 4.64
C ARG A 63 5.50 5.15 5.78
N ALA A 64 4.96 4.00 6.14
CA ALA A 64 5.54 3.13 7.16
C ALA A 64 6.96 2.70 6.77
N GLY A 65 7.15 2.24 5.54
CA GLY A 65 8.45 1.81 5.05
C GLY A 65 9.51 2.92 5.02
N ARG A 66 9.11 4.16 4.75
CA ARG A 66 10.01 5.33 4.88
C ARG A 66 10.38 5.60 6.34
N MET A 67 9.41 5.57 7.25
CA MET A 67 9.67 5.75 8.69
C MET A 67 10.60 4.68 9.25
N LEU A 68 10.50 3.45 8.76
CA LEU A 68 11.36 2.32 9.14
C LEU A 68 12.66 2.25 8.31
N GLN A 69 12.89 3.20 7.40
CA GLN A 69 14.04 3.25 6.48
C GLN A 69 14.18 2.00 5.58
N ILE A 70 13.08 1.30 5.34
CA ILE A 70 13.01 0.17 4.39
C ILE A 70 13.06 0.69 2.96
N PHE A 71 12.37 1.81 2.69
CA PHE A 71 12.24 2.36 1.36
C PHE A 71 13.16 3.58 1.17
N PRO A 72 13.90 3.63 0.05
CA PRO A 72 14.74 4.78 -0.27
C PRO A 72 13.88 6.03 -0.51
N GLU A 73 14.46 7.19 -0.20
CA GLU A 73 13.81 8.48 -0.47
C GLU A 73 13.59 8.70 -1.97
N GLY A 74 12.59 9.52 -2.31
CA GLY A 74 12.28 9.87 -3.69
C GLY A 74 11.53 8.79 -4.49
N LYS A 75 11.37 7.58 -3.96
CA LYS A 75 10.60 6.52 -4.62
C LYS A 75 9.10 6.67 -4.37
N SER A 76 8.29 6.31 -5.37
CA SER A 76 6.83 6.30 -5.26
C SER A 76 6.25 4.96 -5.72
N VAL A 77 5.12 4.58 -5.18
CA VAL A 77 4.42 3.32 -5.51
C VAL A 77 4.03 3.27 -6.98
N GLU A 78 3.69 4.43 -7.58
CA GLU A 78 3.23 4.50 -8.97
C GLU A 78 4.35 4.19 -9.98
N ARG A 79 5.61 4.53 -9.64
CA ARG A 79 6.74 4.42 -10.58
C ARG A 79 7.72 3.32 -10.24
N HIS A 80 7.79 2.91 -8.97
CA HIS A 80 8.85 2.05 -8.46
C HIS A 80 8.28 0.85 -7.68
N TYR A 81 7.06 0.41 -8.05
CA TYR A 81 6.34 -0.62 -7.30
C TYR A 81 7.16 -1.88 -7.04
N LEU A 82 7.75 -2.45 -8.09
CA LEU A 82 8.49 -3.71 -7.98
C LEU A 82 9.77 -3.58 -7.16
N GLU A 83 10.45 -2.44 -7.25
CA GLU A 83 11.63 -2.15 -6.45
C GLU A 83 11.28 -2.02 -4.96
N LEU A 84 10.19 -1.30 -4.66
CA LEU A 84 9.69 -1.16 -3.29
C LEU A 84 9.16 -2.49 -2.74
N GLU A 85 8.50 -3.29 -3.59
CA GLU A 85 8.02 -4.63 -3.21
C GLU A 85 9.18 -5.55 -2.85
N ALA A 86 10.25 -5.57 -3.64
CA ALA A 86 11.44 -6.36 -3.35
C ALA A 86 12.03 -5.97 -1.98
N ALA A 87 12.25 -4.67 -1.73
CA ALA A 87 12.77 -4.19 -0.46
C ALA A 87 11.84 -4.54 0.73
N PHE A 88 10.52 -4.52 0.51
CA PHE A 88 9.55 -4.91 1.54
C PHE A 88 9.61 -6.41 1.85
N LEU A 89 9.72 -7.25 0.82
CA LEU A 89 9.81 -8.70 0.98
C LEU A 89 11.12 -9.10 1.68
N ASP A 90 12.25 -8.49 1.29
CA ASP A 90 13.55 -8.69 1.93
C ASP A 90 13.51 -8.30 3.41
N PHE A 91 12.84 -7.20 3.74
CA PHE A 91 12.65 -6.78 5.13
C PHE A 91 11.78 -7.77 5.90
N ALA A 92 10.67 -8.23 5.33
CA ALA A 92 9.77 -9.20 5.96
C ALA A 92 10.52 -10.52 6.26
N GLU A 93 11.35 -10.99 5.33
CA GLU A 93 12.21 -12.15 5.50
C GLU A 93 13.24 -11.93 6.62
N ALA A 94 13.92 -10.78 6.62
CA ALA A 94 14.94 -10.44 7.61
C ALA A 94 14.39 -10.45 9.06
N ILE A 95 13.14 -10.04 9.25
CA ILE A 95 12.48 -10.06 10.56
C ILE A 95 11.68 -11.36 10.81
N SER A 96 11.76 -12.32 9.89
CA SER A 96 11.06 -13.62 9.96
C SER A 96 9.53 -13.49 10.12
N VAL A 97 8.93 -12.52 9.44
CA VAL A 97 7.48 -12.28 9.42
C VAL A 97 6.95 -12.48 8.01
N LYS A 98 5.81 -13.15 7.88
CA LYS A 98 5.13 -13.28 6.60
C LYS A 98 4.78 -11.92 6.00
N ALA A 99 5.12 -11.68 4.74
CA ALA A 99 4.86 -10.41 4.06
C ALA A 99 3.37 -10.06 4.05
N SER A 100 2.50 -11.06 3.91
CA SER A 100 1.04 -10.92 3.95
C SER A 100 0.51 -10.45 5.30
N ILE A 101 1.17 -10.82 6.39
CA ILE A 101 0.80 -10.35 7.74
C ILE A 101 1.37 -8.95 7.96
N LEU A 102 2.62 -8.74 7.56
CA LEU A 102 3.31 -7.47 7.77
C LEU A 102 2.60 -6.31 7.07
N ASP A 103 2.25 -6.46 5.79
CA ASP A 103 1.54 -5.41 5.05
C ASP A 103 0.18 -5.10 5.66
N SER A 104 -0.54 -6.11 6.11
CA SER A 104 -1.85 -5.96 6.75
C SER A 104 -1.75 -5.20 8.07
N VAL A 105 -0.81 -5.58 8.93
CA VAL A 105 -0.58 -4.93 10.23
C VAL A 105 -0.13 -3.49 10.04
N MET A 106 0.82 -3.25 9.14
CA MET A 106 1.28 -1.90 8.82
C MET A 106 0.14 -1.04 8.29
N TRP A 107 -0.64 -1.55 7.35
CA TRP A 107 -1.79 -0.84 6.78
C TRP A 107 -2.83 -0.49 7.84
N MET A 108 -3.22 -1.45 8.68
CA MET A 108 -4.20 -1.23 9.75
C MET A 108 -3.76 -0.15 10.73
N ASN A 109 -2.50 -0.15 11.14
CA ASN A 109 -1.98 0.84 12.07
C ASN A 109 -1.83 2.22 11.40
N MET A 110 -1.21 2.28 10.22
CA MET A 110 -0.92 3.54 9.54
C MET A 110 -2.18 4.33 9.15
N ARG A 111 -3.27 3.66 8.80
CA ARG A 111 -4.53 4.36 8.49
C ARG A 111 -5.20 4.99 9.70
N GLN A 112 -4.84 4.56 10.91
CA GLN A 112 -5.38 5.11 12.17
C GLN A 112 -4.56 6.28 12.69
N ILE A 113 -3.32 6.45 12.22
CA ILE A 113 -2.44 7.53 12.68
C ILE A 113 -2.86 8.85 12.02
N PRO A 114 -3.19 9.89 12.82
CA PRO A 114 -3.53 11.21 12.27
C PRO A 114 -2.41 11.78 11.41
N ALA A 115 -2.77 12.45 10.32
CA ALA A 115 -1.80 13.03 9.38
C ALA A 115 -0.83 14.04 10.05
N ALA A 116 -1.26 14.71 11.13
CA ALA A 116 -0.40 15.60 11.91
C ALA A 116 0.74 14.85 12.61
N ILE A 117 0.44 13.67 13.18
CA ILE A 117 1.44 12.81 13.81
C ILE A 117 2.41 12.27 12.76
N LEU A 118 1.91 11.81 11.61
CA LEU A 118 2.74 11.31 10.51
C LEU A 118 3.71 12.37 10.00
N ARG A 119 3.27 13.62 9.87
CA ARG A 119 4.14 14.74 9.47
C ARG A 119 5.24 14.99 10.50
N ARG A 120 4.93 14.94 11.78
CA ARG A 120 5.91 15.15 12.84
C ARG A 120 6.94 14.03 12.93
N LEU A 121 6.53 12.78 12.67
CA LEU A 121 7.44 11.65 12.63
C LEU A 121 8.37 11.69 11.39
N ALA A 122 7.87 12.24 10.29
CA ALA A 122 8.66 12.43 9.07
C ALA A 122 9.61 13.63 9.15
N ASP A 123 9.25 14.66 9.91
CA ASP A 123 10.07 15.84 10.16
C ASP A 123 9.93 16.27 11.64
N PRO A 124 10.86 15.83 12.50
CA PRO A 124 10.85 16.17 13.92
C PRO A 124 11.03 17.66 14.22
N SER A 125 11.52 18.45 13.23
CA SER A 125 11.69 19.91 13.35
C SER A 125 10.42 20.69 12.99
N ALA A 126 9.41 20.04 12.41
CA ALA A 126 8.14 20.68 12.07
C ALA A 126 7.46 21.22 13.33
N GLU A 127 7.21 22.53 13.36
CA GLU A 127 6.52 23.19 14.46
C GLU A 127 5.16 22.53 14.74
N VAL A 128 4.88 22.34 16.00
CA VAL A 128 3.59 21.85 16.47
C VAL A 128 2.52 22.87 16.11
N PHE A 129 1.68 22.59 15.15
CA PHE A 129 0.46 23.35 14.95
C PHE A 129 -0.40 23.15 16.20
N SER A 130 -0.28 24.08 17.16
CA SER A 130 -1.22 24.17 18.28
C SER A 130 -2.59 24.41 17.67
N PRO A 131 -3.59 23.54 17.87
CA PRO A 131 -4.94 23.92 17.55
C PRO A 131 -5.25 25.20 18.33
N LYS A 132 -5.62 26.27 17.64
CA LYS A 132 -6.18 27.44 18.31
C LYS A 132 -7.34 26.91 19.15
N ALA A 133 -7.18 26.97 20.48
CA ALA A 133 -8.27 26.75 21.42
C ALA A 133 -9.30 27.87 21.11
N GLU A 134 -10.37 27.52 20.43
CA GLU A 134 -11.54 28.39 20.42
C GLU A 134 -12.02 28.50 21.82
N PRO A 135 -12.22 29.72 22.36
CA PRO A 135 -12.74 29.87 23.67
C PRO A 135 -14.15 29.29 23.71
N VAL A 136 -14.32 28.23 24.53
CA VAL A 136 -15.64 27.70 24.83
C VAL A 136 -16.40 28.80 25.54
N GLN A 137 -17.32 29.47 24.86
CA GLN A 137 -18.26 30.40 25.44
C GLN A 137 -19.26 29.56 26.26
N LEU A 138 -18.98 29.42 27.56
CA LEU A 138 -19.94 28.93 28.52
C LEU A 138 -21.03 29.99 28.67
N SER A 139 -22.15 29.84 27.96
CA SER A 139 -23.37 30.60 28.21
C SER A 139 -24.00 30.07 29.49
N LEU A 140 -23.78 30.77 30.59
CA LEU A 140 -24.56 30.60 31.80
C LEU A 140 -25.93 31.27 31.55
N ALA A 141 -26.95 30.45 31.26
CA ALA A 141 -28.33 30.88 31.36
C ALA A 141 -28.72 30.92 32.85
N LEU A 142 -28.99 32.13 33.35
CA LEU A 142 -29.71 32.40 34.60
C LEU A 142 -31.20 32.29 34.34
#